data_6d545650d873ec39156a073d23bf23df
#
_entry.id   6d545650d873ec39156a073d23bf23df
#
_cell.length_a   1.000
_cell.length_b   1.000
_cell.length_c   1.000
_cell.angle_alpha   90.00
_cell.angle_beta   90.00
_cell.angle_gamma   90.00
#
_symmetry.space_group_name_H-M   'P 1'
#
loop_
_entity.id
_entity.type
_entity.pdbx_description
1 polymer ?
#
loop_
_entity_poly.entity_id
_entity_poly.type
_entity_poly.pdbx_seq_one_letter_code
_entity_poly.pdbx_strand_id
1 'polypeptide(L)'
;AFVGELQMLNPKLKITSESDNRYMDYLVYTSPEMKRLEAHNDVKPYVTTDRFISALFKNPDKVDGKMQLMTELHTVASDMQDVQLKVNFYDIFTDEEFREIYDCNNRRMRLNNGDIVENGGVAARCGIPLWNNIVATADSIIATGSSSATLRFGHDTILYRLLSLLGMRLDHGMDDIIPMGANFQIIFYRNGAGDVIVKFLHNEAEVELPVHTDMWPYYSWTDVKEYYKKRIERLEHIRQLNSINTMVGTASANTKSAGLFGNGSEEHGQTLPAVIAPNGQNFWTPQTQDTEQKCVAPYYYKDSLFMGIRNSHWIVGGCTQDYGSFTVAAISGKLRTQPEQRATRFCHEGEISHPHYYAVSLPDEHLRTELTGSSHAAMLRIIPDSDEFVHIVLNPNSDEGEGFVRVDTARHIIYGCNPVHRIYQGWGEKAGFSGHFVLCYKDKPVDFGTFSGESISKGDTVVGGKTRIGAYLTFRTHAGKPIIISAASSFTGFDGALENLIHETSGVEFEEMAACLADKWAERLHTIDVTSDDTASVNQFYGAMYRASFLPHELSDVDGSYPKFANGMTIEKEIGRASCRERVSNYV
;
A
#
# COMPACT_ATOMS: atom_id res chain seq x y z
N ALA A 1 -27.25 23.72 25.86
CA ALA A 1 -28.36 22.76 25.77
C ALA A 1 -27.99 21.47 26.54
N PHE A 2 -27.02 20.70 26.11
CA PHE A 2 -26.68 19.38 26.67
C PHE A 2 -26.43 19.38 28.21
N VAL A 3 -25.62 20.32 28.70
CA VAL A 3 -25.37 20.46 30.16
C VAL A 3 -26.66 20.74 30.92
N GLY A 4 -27.54 21.58 30.37
CA GLY A 4 -28.84 21.90 30.97
C GLY A 4 -29.75 20.69 31.06
N GLU A 5 -29.77 19.84 30.04
CA GLU A 5 -30.57 18.61 30.05
C GLU A 5 -30.05 17.60 31.08
N LEU A 6 -28.72 17.39 31.16
CA LEU A 6 -28.11 16.53 32.19
C LEU A 6 -28.46 17.01 33.61
N GLN A 7 -28.44 18.33 33.86
CA GLN A 7 -28.82 18.91 35.15
C GLN A 7 -30.32 18.81 35.43
N MET A 8 -31.18 18.83 34.39
CA MET A 8 -32.59 18.55 34.56
C MET A 8 -32.84 17.08 34.93
N LEU A 9 -32.09 16.12 34.34
CA LEU A 9 -32.20 14.71 34.68
C LEU A 9 -31.65 14.39 36.09
N ASN A 10 -30.56 15.05 36.50
CA ASN A 10 -29.99 14.89 37.81
C ASN A 10 -29.41 16.23 38.34
N PRO A 11 -30.19 17.02 39.13
CA PRO A 11 -29.77 18.31 39.66
C PRO A 11 -28.57 18.25 40.63
N LYS A 12 -28.17 17.05 41.08
CA LYS A 12 -27.02 16.86 41.96
C LYS A 12 -25.68 16.76 41.21
N LEU A 13 -25.72 16.67 39.89
CA LEU A 13 -24.52 16.62 39.08
C LEU A 13 -23.74 17.92 39.17
N LYS A 14 -22.47 17.82 39.55
CA LYS A 14 -21.51 18.92 39.47
C LYS A 14 -20.87 18.90 38.11
N ILE A 15 -21.29 19.75 37.21
CA ILE A 15 -20.81 19.85 35.85
C ILE A 15 -19.98 21.11 35.71
N THR A 16 -18.72 20.97 35.28
CA THR A 16 -17.88 22.08 34.82
C THR A 16 -17.84 22.03 33.30
N SER A 17 -18.12 23.13 32.65
CA SER A 17 -18.04 23.24 31.18
C SER A 17 -17.01 24.31 30.83
N GLU A 18 -16.07 23.96 29.98
CA GLU A 18 -15.00 24.83 29.54
C GLU A 18 -14.94 24.87 28.01
N SER A 19 -14.61 26.03 27.45
CA SER A 19 -14.32 26.21 26.03
C SER A 19 -13.12 27.14 25.90
N ASP A 20 -12.03 26.65 25.33
CA ASP A 20 -10.77 27.37 25.22
C ASP A 20 -9.98 26.91 24.01
N ASN A 21 -9.24 27.85 23.37
CA ASN A 21 -8.41 27.53 22.21
C ASN A 21 -7.30 26.49 22.51
N ARG A 22 -6.83 26.39 23.75
CA ARG A 22 -5.85 25.36 24.16
C ARG A 22 -6.33 23.91 23.91
N TYR A 23 -7.65 23.69 23.84
CA TYR A 23 -8.23 22.38 23.56
C TYR A 23 -8.14 22.04 22.08
N MET A 24 -7.95 23.02 21.20
CA MET A 24 -7.77 22.81 19.76
C MET A 24 -6.47 22.05 19.45
N ASP A 25 -5.47 22.10 20.33
CA ASP A 25 -4.21 21.37 20.17
C ASP A 25 -4.38 19.85 20.17
N TYR A 26 -5.54 19.34 20.61
CA TYR A 26 -5.85 17.92 20.55
C TYR A 26 -7.25 17.59 20.04
N LEU A 27 -8.25 18.50 20.14
CA LEU A 27 -9.62 18.25 19.63
C LEU A 27 -9.77 18.54 18.13
N VAL A 28 -8.86 19.32 17.53
CA VAL A 28 -8.87 19.64 16.09
C VAL A 28 -7.45 19.62 15.52
N TYR A 29 -6.58 18.82 16.12
CA TYR A 29 -5.18 18.78 15.71
C TYR A 29 -5.02 18.31 14.26
N THR A 30 -4.31 19.10 13.48
CA THR A 30 -3.95 18.81 12.09
C THR A 30 -2.47 19.14 11.88
N SER A 31 -1.66 18.12 11.67
CA SER A 31 -0.22 18.28 11.45
C SER A 31 0.07 18.97 10.11
N PRO A 32 1.27 19.57 9.92
CA PRO A 32 1.68 20.07 8.61
C PRO A 32 1.72 18.96 7.54
N GLU A 33 2.03 17.73 7.92
CA GLU A 33 1.99 16.56 7.02
C GLU A 33 0.55 16.27 6.58
N MET A 34 -0.41 16.29 7.50
CA MET A 34 -1.82 16.11 7.20
C MET A 34 -2.35 17.19 6.25
N LYS A 35 -1.99 18.44 6.45
CA LYS A 35 -2.40 19.53 5.53
C LYS A 35 -1.89 19.32 4.12
N ARG A 36 -0.66 18.80 3.96
CA ARG A 36 -0.11 18.45 2.65
C ARG A 36 -0.84 17.26 2.04
N LEU A 37 -1.14 16.23 2.83
CA LEU A 37 -1.88 15.06 2.40
C LEU A 37 -3.29 15.44 1.90
N GLU A 38 -4.04 16.21 2.67
CA GLU A 38 -5.38 16.70 2.31
C GLU A 38 -5.38 17.53 1.02
N ALA A 39 -4.35 18.36 0.83
CA ALA A 39 -4.19 19.16 -0.39
C ALA A 39 -3.80 18.33 -1.62
N HIS A 40 -3.13 17.19 -1.43
CA HIS A 40 -2.71 16.31 -2.51
C HIS A 40 -3.81 15.34 -2.94
N ASN A 41 -4.68 14.92 -2.05
CA ASN A 41 -5.73 13.92 -2.31
C ASN A 41 -6.94 14.54 -3.03
N ASP A 42 -6.81 14.76 -4.34
CA ASP A 42 -7.91 15.22 -5.22
C ASP A 42 -8.79 14.01 -5.63
N VAL A 43 -9.61 13.53 -4.69
CA VAL A 43 -10.54 12.43 -4.95
C VAL A 43 -11.77 12.95 -5.66
N LYS A 44 -12.06 12.44 -6.86
CA LYS A 44 -13.20 12.82 -7.70
C LYS A 44 -14.22 11.68 -7.77
N PRO A 45 -15.53 12.02 -7.87
CA PRO A 45 -16.56 11.02 -8.18
C PRO A 45 -16.34 10.41 -9.57
N TYR A 46 -16.66 9.13 -9.72
CA TYR A 46 -16.58 8.40 -10.99
C TYR A 46 -17.83 8.61 -11.88
N VAL A 47 -18.56 9.69 -11.69
CA VAL A 47 -19.73 10.06 -12.49
C VAL A 47 -19.48 11.34 -13.27
N THR A 48 -20.17 11.48 -14.41
CA THR A 48 -20.12 12.69 -15.23
C THR A 48 -21.18 13.70 -14.77
N THR A 49 -20.89 14.98 -15.00
CA THR A 49 -21.82 16.05 -14.63
C THR A 49 -22.87 16.37 -15.71
N ASP A 50 -22.75 15.80 -16.91
CA ASP A 50 -23.49 16.26 -18.10
C ASP A 50 -24.99 16.12 -17.95
N ARG A 51 -25.49 14.96 -17.51
CA ARG A 51 -26.91 14.72 -17.24
C ARG A 51 -27.42 15.70 -16.18
N PHE A 52 -26.71 15.76 -15.04
CA PHE A 52 -27.11 16.57 -13.89
C PHE A 52 -27.20 18.07 -14.25
N ILE A 53 -26.18 18.61 -14.86
CA ILE A 53 -26.13 20.02 -15.27
C ILE A 53 -27.19 20.32 -16.34
N SER A 54 -27.38 19.43 -17.31
CA SER A 54 -28.40 19.61 -18.36
C SER A 54 -29.83 19.54 -17.83
N ALA A 55 -30.09 18.79 -16.76
CA ALA A 55 -31.39 18.74 -16.10
C ALA A 55 -31.74 20.04 -15.34
N LEU A 56 -30.73 20.74 -14.82
CA LEU A 56 -30.90 21.94 -13.99
C LEU A 56 -30.78 23.25 -14.77
N PHE A 57 -30.01 23.28 -15.85
CA PHE A 57 -29.65 24.53 -16.53
C PHE A 57 -30.01 24.51 -18.02
N LYS A 58 -30.61 25.59 -18.50
CA LYS A 58 -30.95 25.79 -19.94
C LYS A 58 -29.69 25.96 -20.80
N ASN A 59 -28.57 26.38 -20.22
CA ASN A 59 -27.28 26.61 -20.91
C ASN A 59 -26.17 25.92 -20.13
N PRO A 60 -26.06 24.60 -20.20
CA PRO A 60 -25.11 23.80 -19.42
C PRO A 60 -23.64 24.16 -19.67
N ASP A 61 -23.31 24.63 -20.88
CA ASP A 61 -21.95 25.02 -21.25
C ASP A 61 -21.45 26.32 -20.56
N LYS A 62 -22.39 27.11 -20.00
CA LYS A 62 -22.05 28.34 -19.27
C LYS A 62 -21.91 28.14 -17.76
N VAL A 63 -22.01 26.91 -17.29
CA VAL A 63 -21.87 26.58 -15.87
C VAL A 63 -20.43 26.23 -15.59
N ASP A 64 -19.75 27.06 -14.81
CA ASP A 64 -18.42 26.79 -14.32
C ASP A 64 -18.46 25.93 -13.05
N GLY A 65 -17.40 25.15 -12.75
CA GLY A 65 -17.33 24.36 -11.53
C GLY A 65 -18.43 23.28 -11.42
N LYS A 66 -18.81 22.65 -12.52
CA LYS A 66 -19.92 21.70 -12.62
C LYS A 66 -19.88 20.60 -11.56
N MET A 67 -18.72 19.99 -11.35
CA MET A 67 -18.55 18.92 -10.35
C MET A 67 -18.69 19.48 -8.93
N GLN A 68 -18.10 20.63 -8.65
CA GLN A 68 -18.25 21.30 -7.35
C GLN A 68 -19.71 21.58 -7.05
N LEU A 69 -20.46 22.15 -8.01
CA LEU A 69 -21.89 22.41 -7.85
C LEU A 69 -22.67 21.12 -7.58
N MET A 70 -22.36 20.05 -8.30
CA MET A 70 -23.02 18.75 -8.11
C MET A 70 -22.76 18.20 -6.70
N THR A 71 -21.53 18.26 -6.21
CA THR A 71 -21.17 17.78 -4.85
C THR A 71 -21.73 18.66 -3.75
N GLU A 72 -21.80 19.97 -3.93
CA GLU A 72 -22.42 20.89 -2.97
C GLU A 72 -23.94 20.66 -2.87
N LEU A 73 -24.62 20.46 -4.00
CA LEU A 73 -26.04 20.12 -4.00
C LEU A 73 -26.32 18.73 -3.43
N HIS A 74 -25.40 17.76 -3.60
CA HIS A 74 -25.48 16.48 -2.91
C HIS A 74 -25.45 16.65 -1.39
N THR A 75 -24.54 17.50 -0.86
CA THR A 75 -24.50 17.81 0.57
C THR A 75 -25.83 18.39 1.06
N VAL A 76 -26.38 19.38 0.33
CA VAL A 76 -27.69 19.94 0.66
C VAL A 76 -28.78 18.87 0.65
N ALA A 77 -28.79 17.99 -0.36
CA ALA A 77 -29.76 16.89 -0.44
C ALA A 77 -29.62 15.93 0.75
N SER A 78 -28.40 15.59 1.16
CA SER A 78 -28.13 14.70 2.29
C SER A 78 -28.63 15.26 3.62
N ASP A 79 -28.60 16.61 3.79
CA ASP A 79 -29.03 17.30 5.00
C ASP A 79 -30.55 17.59 5.03
N MET A 80 -31.29 17.27 3.94
CA MET A 80 -32.74 17.56 3.85
C MET A 80 -33.58 16.85 4.90
N GLN A 81 -33.13 15.71 5.41
CA GLN A 81 -33.83 14.99 6.48
C GLN A 81 -33.84 15.76 7.82
N ASP A 82 -32.88 16.66 8.03
CA ASP A 82 -32.73 17.43 9.27
C ASP A 82 -33.48 18.76 9.23
N VAL A 83 -34.03 19.14 8.08
CA VAL A 83 -34.77 20.37 7.89
C VAL A 83 -36.22 20.09 7.48
N GLN A 84 -37.17 20.72 8.17
CA GLN A 84 -38.61 20.57 7.88
C GLN A 84 -39.02 21.42 6.65
N LEU A 85 -38.43 21.16 5.49
CA LEU A 85 -38.77 21.82 4.25
C LEU A 85 -39.67 20.90 3.40
N LYS A 86 -40.55 21.51 2.60
CA LYS A 86 -41.40 20.79 1.65
C LYS A 86 -40.73 20.52 0.29
N VAL A 87 -39.46 20.88 0.17
CA VAL A 87 -38.66 20.71 -1.05
C VAL A 87 -37.84 19.46 -0.93
N ASN A 88 -37.81 18.63 -1.95
CA ASN A 88 -36.96 17.45 -2.03
C ASN A 88 -35.87 17.68 -3.08
N PHE A 89 -34.60 17.55 -2.67
CA PHE A 89 -33.45 17.67 -3.58
C PHE A 89 -32.91 16.32 -4.02
N TYR A 90 -33.41 15.20 -3.49
CA TYR A 90 -32.98 13.87 -3.96
C TYR A 90 -33.38 13.64 -5.42
N ASP A 91 -34.52 14.17 -5.86
CA ASP A 91 -35.07 13.96 -7.20
C ASP A 91 -34.22 14.55 -8.34
N ILE A 92 -33.25 15.42 -8.03
CA ILE A 92 -32.34 15.98 -9.05
C ILE A 92 -31.18 15.03 -9.40
N PHE A 93 -30.94 14.02 -8.58
CA PHE A 93 -29.93 12.99 -8.77
C PHE A 93 -30.55 11.70 -9.29
N THR A 94 -29.76 10.89 -10.00
CA THR A 94 -30.08 9.46 -10.09
C THR A 94 -29.53 8.76 -8.83
N ASP A 95 -30.04 7.56 -8.52
CA ASP A 95 -29.54 6.75 -7.40
C ASP A 95 -28.04 6.46 -7.54
N GLU A 96 -27.57 6.26 -8.78
CA GLU A 96 -26.17 6.03 -9.10
C GLU A 96 -25.31 7.28 -8.82
N GLU A 97 -25.73 8.45 -9.29
CA GLU A 97 -25.02 9.70 -9.05
C GLU A 97 -24.95 10.03 -7.55
N PHE A 98 -26.09 9.87 -6.86
CA PHE A 98 -26.16 10.16 -5.42
C PHE A 98 -25.24 9.25 -4.62
N ARG A 99 -25.29 7.93 -4.93
CA ARG A 99 -24.44 6.93 -4.27
C ARG A 99 -22.98 7.16 -4.57
N GLU A 100 -22.61 7.42 -5.82
CA GLU A 100 -21.20 7.60 -6.19
C GLU A 100 -20.57 8.85 -5.54
N ILE A 101 -21.32 9.94 -5.39
CA ILE A 101 -20.80 11.11 -4.66
C ILE A 101 -20.61 10.79 -3.18
N TYR A 102 -21.51 10.03 -2.59
CA TYR A 102 -21.39 9.54 -1.23
C TYR A 102 -20.16 8.63 -1.06
N ASP A 103 -19.99 7.67 -1.95
CA ASP A 103 -18.84 6.76 -1.97
C ASP A 103 -17.51 7.52 -2.21
N CYS A 104 -17.53 8.56 -3.03
CA CYS A 104 -16.39 9.46 -3.20
C CYS A 104 -16.00 10.15 -1.89
N ASN A 105 -16.97 10.62 -1.13
CA ASN A 105 -16.73 11.22 0.18
C ASN A 105 -16.15 10.17 1.17
N ASN A 106 -16.65 8.94 1.15
CA ASN A 106 -16.11 7.83 1.93
C ASN A 106 -14.64 7.57 1.55
N ARG A 107 -14.34 7.44 0.27
CA ARG A 107 -12.94 7.26 -0.20
C ARG A 107 -12.03 8.37 0.28
N ARG A 108 -12.46 9.63 0.19
CA ARG A 108 -11.70 10.79 0.66
C ARG A 108 -11.48 10.76 2.17
N MET A 109 -12.52 10.44 2.94
CA MET A 109 -12.43 10.31 4.40
C MET A 109 -11.44 9.20 4.79
N ARG A 110 -11.50 8.06 4.14
CA ARG A 110 -10.59 6.95 4.36
C ARG A 110 -9.14 7.32 4.03
N LEU A 111 -8.90 7.91 2.85
CA LEU A 111 -7.55 8.32 2.44
C LEU A 111 -6.91 9.32 3.41
N ASN A 112 -7.70 10.26 3.91
CA ASN A 112 -7.18 11.32 4.78
C ASN A 112 -7.14 10.93 6.25
N ASN A 113 -8.05 10.07 6.73
CA ASN A 113 -8.21 9.85 8.16
C ASN A 113 -8.15 8.36 8.57
N GLY A 114 -8.15 7.42 7.63
CA GLY A 114 -8.10 5.99 7.89
C GLY A 114 -6.71 5.47 8.29
N ASP A 115 -6.69 4.28 8.88
CA ASP A 115 -5.45 3.52 9.16
C ASP A 115 -5.07 2.73 7.91
N ILE A 116 -4.53 3.41 6.92
CA ILE A 116 -4.15 2.85 5.62
C ILE A 116 -2.73 3.23 5.24
N VAL A 117 -2.10 2.38 4.42
CA VAL A 117 -0.69 2.55 4.03
C VAL A 117 -0.47 3.80 3.17
N GLU A 118 -1.45 4.18 2.36
CA GLU A 118 -1.38 5.29 1.41
C GLU A 118 -1.13 6.64 2.10
N ASN A 119 -1.66 6.83 3.30
CA ASN A 119 -1.44 8.06 4.05
C ASN A 119 -0.19 8.04 4.94
N GLY A 120 0.58 6.94 4.90
CA GLY A 120 1.84 6.84 5.64
C GLY A 120 1.71 6.95 7.16
N GLY A 121 0.54 6.58 7.72
CA GLY A 121 0.25 6.66 9.15
C GLY A 121 0.05 8.09 9.68
N VAL A 122 -0.06 9.10 8.80
CA VAL A 122 -0.27 10.51 9.19
C VAL A 122 -1.57 10.68 9.96
N ALA A 123 -2.63 9.99 9.55
CA ALA A 123 -3.93 10.03 10.21
C ALA A 123 -3.84 9.56 11.67
N ALA A 124 -3.28 8.38 11.88
CA ALA A 124 -3.08 7.82 13.23
C ALA A 124 -2.21 8.73 14.11
N ARG A 125 -1.12 9.31 13.54
CA ARG A 125 -0.29 10.27 14.29
C ARG A 125 -1.06 11.51 14.71
N CYS A 126 -2.01 11.99 13.91
CA CYS A 126 -2.87 13.10 14.29
C CYS A 126 -3.84 12.78 15.45
N GLY A 127 -4.11 11.51 15.73
CA GLY A 127 -4.86 11.06 16.91
C GLY A 127 -4.07 11.04 18.22
N ILE A 128 -2.73 11.06 18.16
CA ILE A 128 -1.84 10.95 19.34
C ILE A 128 -2.09 12.04 20.39
N PRO A 129 -2.22 13.32 20.06
CA PRO A 129 -2.46 14.35 21.08
C PRO A 129 -3.74 14.11 21.86
N LEU A 130 -4.83 13.70 21.20
CA LEU A 130 -6.09 13.38 21.87
C LEU A 130 -5.95 12.14 22.75
N TRP A 131 -5.32 11.08 22.28
CA TRP A 131 -5.05 9.88 23.06
C TRP A 131 -4.24 10.19 24.33
N ASN A 132 -3.16 10.96 24.21
CA ASN A 132 -2.33 11.36 25.34
C ASN A 132 -3.12 12.16 26.38
N ASN A 133 -4.00 13.06 25.92
CA ASN A 133 -4.90 13.79 26.81
C ASN A 133 -5.90 12.86 27.53
N ILE A 134 -6.43 11.87 26.82
CA ILE A 134 -7.33 10.86 27.41
C ILE A 134 -6.60 10.05 28.49
N VAL A 135 -5.41 9.53 28.19
CA VAL A 135 -4.59 8.76 29.14
C VAL A 135 -4.25 9.58 30.37
N ALA A 136 -3.74 10.81 30.19
CA ALA A 136 -3.40 11.69 31.32
C ALA A 136 -4.60 12.00 32.21
N THR A 137 -5.76 12.27 31.61
CA THR A 137 -7.00 12.51 32.35
C THR A 137 -7.45 11.27 33.12
N ALA A 138 -7.45 10.12 32.47
CA ALA A 138 -7.84 8.85 33.09
C ALA A 138 -6.93 8.49 34.28
N ASP A 139 -5.61 8.54 34.07
CA ASP A 139 -4.64 8.23 35.13
C ASP A 139 -4.77 9.18 36.32
N SER A 140 -5.04 10.49 36.07
CA SER A 140 -5.30 11.47 37.15
C SER A 140 -6.55 11.11 37.96
N ILE A 141 -7.65 10.74 37.31
CA ILE A 141 -8.89 10.34 37.96
C ILE A 141 -8.70 9.03 38.74
N ILE A 142 -8.03 8.05 38.13
CA ILE A 142 -7.71 6.77 38.75
C ILE A 142 -6.87 6.96 40.03
N ALA A 143 -5.88 7.84 39.99
CA ALA A 143 -5.01 8.14 41.15
C ALA A 143 -5.77 8.78 42.32
N THR A 144 -6.77 9.62 42.05
CA THR A 144 -7.59 10.28 43.09
C THR A 144 -8.64 9.35 43.68
N GLY A 145 -8.95 8.21 43.04
CA GLY A 145 -10.01 7.30 43.43
C GLY A 145 -11.42 7.89 43.28
N SER A 146 -11.56 9.02 42.62
CA SER A 146 -12.84 9.68 42.36
C SER A 146 -13.61 8.97 41.24
N SER A 147 -14.93 9.10 41.28
CA SER A 147 -15.81 8.70 40.18
C SER A 147 -16.23 9.96 39.43
N SER A 148 -15.88 10.04 38.16
CA SER A 148 -16.21 11.20 37.32
C SER A 148 -16.36 10.81 35.87
N ALA A 149 -16.93 11.70 35.06
CA ALA A 149 -16.99 11.58 33.62
C ALA A 149 -16.36 12.82 32.97
N THR A 150 -15.59 12.61 31.93
CA THR A 150 -15.04 13.69 31.09
C THR A 150 -15.61 13.52 29.69
N LEU A 151 -16.32 14.53 29.23
CA LEU A 151 -16.92 14.58 27.90
C LEU A 151 -16.11 15.55 27.03
N ARG A 152 -15.75 15.12 25.82
CA ARG A 152 -15.06 15.90 24.83
C ARG A 152 -15.91 16.02 23.58
N PHE A 153 -16.10 17.23 23.09
CA PHE A 153 -16.85 17.50 21.87
C PHE A 153 -15.88 17.96 20.80
N GLY A 154 -15.87 17.29 19.67
CA GLY A 154 -14.99 17.55 18.54
C GLY A 154 -15.70 17.27 17.23
N HIS A 155 -14.94 17.28 16.14
CA HIS A 155 -15.41 16.94 14.81
C HIS A 155 -15.22 15.44 14.51
N ASP A 156 -15.91 14.95 13.49
CA ASP A 156 -15.80 13.62 12.93
C ASP A 156 -14.36 13.24 12.58
N THR A 157 -13.62 14.12 11.95
CA THR A 157 -12.24 13.90 11.53
C THR A 157 -11.29 13.53 12.67
N ILE A 158 -11.39 14.21 13.84
CA ILE A 158 -10.54 13.87 14.98
C ILE A 158 -10.96 12.56 15.64
N LEU A 159 -12.26 12.26 15.64
CA LEU A 159 -12.74 10.97 16.08
C LEU A 159 -12.20 9.86 15.18
N TYR A 160 -12.27 10.01 13.87
CA TYR A 160 -11.74 9.04 12.93
C TYR A 160 -10.22 8.83 13.10
N ARG A 161 -9.45 9.90 13.27
CA ARG A 161 -8.00 9.85 13.53
C ARG A 161 -7.68 9.13 14.84
N LEU A 162 -8.51 9.30 15.87
CA LEU A 162 -8.39 8.54 17.12
C LEU A 162 -8.67 7.05 16.87
N LEU A 163 -9.75 6.70 16.15
CA LEU A 163 -10.07 5.32 15.80
C LEU A 163 -8.94 4.68 14.96
N SER A 164 -8.33 5.43 14.05
CA SER A 164 -7.17 5.00 13.27
C SER A 164 -5.95 4.74 14.15
N LEU A 165 -5.67 5.62 15.13
CA LEU A 165 -4.61 5.35 16.11
C LEU A 165 -4.91 4.10 16.94
N LEU A 166 -6.17 3.88 17.28
CA LEU A 166 -6.59 2.71 18.04
C LEU A 166 -6.58 1.42 17.21
N GLY A 167 -6.38 1.50 15.89
CA GLY A 167 -6.38 0.35 14.99
C GLY A 167 -7.75 -0.29 14.86
N MET A 168 -8.79 0.48 15.11
CA MET A 168 -10.16 0.02 15.00
C MET A 168 -10.56 -0.03 13.53
N ARG A 169 -10.94 -1.21 13.06
CA ARG A 169 -11.55 -1.35 11.74
C ARG A 169 -13.01 -0.92 11.81
N LEU A 170 -13.40 0.00 10.94
CA LEU A 170 -14.81 0.38 10.78
C LEU A 170 -15.53 -0.63 9.86
N ASP A 171 -15.27 -1.92 10.08
CA ASP A 171 -15.50 -3.02 9.13
C ASP A 171 -16.92 -3.62 9.18
N HIS A 172 -17.87 -2.93 9.77
CA HIS A 172 -19.22 -3.49 9.88
C HIS A 172 -20.13 -3.15 8.69
N GLY A 173 -19.57 -3.04 7.47
CA GLY A 173 -20.30 -2.50 6.32
C GLY A 173 -20.65 -1.04 6.54
N MET A 174 -19.96 -0.39 7.46
CA MET A 174 -20.09 1.02 7.76
C MET A 174 -19.24 1.81 6.77
N ASP A 175 -19.82 2.86 6.33
CA ASP A 175 -19.17 3.87 5.53
C ASP A 175 -18.01 4.50 6.33
N ASP A 176 -16.97 4.95 5.65
CA ASP A 176 -15.83 5.67 6.25
C ASP A 176 -16.24 7.07 6.77
N ILE A 177 -17.48 7.49 6.56
CA ILE A 177 -18.04 8.71 7.12
C ILE A 177 -18.53 8.43 8.53
N ILE A 178 -18.03 9.17 9.48
CA ILE A 178 -18.51 9.14 10.86
C ILE A 178 -19.90 9.77 10.91
N PRO A 179 -20.94 9.06 11.34
CA PRO A 179 -22.30 9.58 11.36
C PRO A 179 -22.46 10.72 12.37
N MET A 180 -23.44 11.60 12.13
CA MET A 180 -23.79 12.65 13.07
C MET A 180 -24.16 12.08 14.43
N GLY A 181 -23.70 12.70 15.50
CA GLY A 181 -23.93 12.23 16.87
C GLY A 181 -23.11 11.01 17.28
N ALA A 182 -22.17 10.56 16.43
CA ALA A 182 -21.28 9.50 16.78
C ALA A 182 -20.52 9.79 18.09
N ASN A 183 -20.30 8.74 18.85
CA ASN A 183 -19.57 8.84 20.11
C ASN A 183 -18.61 7.67 20.30
N PHE A 184 -17.57 7.92 21.06
CA PHE A 184 -16.62 6.93 21.49
C PHE A 184 -16.49 7.01 23.01
N GLN A 185 -16.73 5.90 23.71
CA GLN A 185 -16.75 5.83 25.15
C GLN A 185 -15.66 4.90 25.66
N ILE A 186 -14.98 5.33 26.70
CA ILE A 186 -13.99 4.55 27.45
C ILE A 186 -14.48 4.46 28.88
N ILE A 187 -14.85 3.29 29.33
CA ILE A 187 -15.45 3.07 30.64
C ILE A 187 -14.48 2.29 31.51
N PHE A 188 -14.10 2.90 32.63
CA PHE A 188 -13.14 2.35 33.58
C PHE A 188 -13.85 1.71 34.75
N TYR A 189 -13.34 0.56 35.16
CA TYR A 189 -13.78 -0.18 36.32
C TYR A 189 -12.58 -0.46 37.22
N ARG A 190 -12.81 -0.47 38.52
CA ARG A 190 -11.80 -0.91 39.52
C ARG A 190 -12.34 -2.09 40.30
N ASN A 191 -11.56 -3.18 40.38
CA ASN A 191 -11.90 -4.33 41.17
C ASN A 191 -11.54 -4.12 42.64
N GLY A 192 -11.94 -5.07 43.52
CA GLY A 192 -11.64 -5.01 44.95
C GLY A 192 -10.16 -5.14 45.31
N ALA A 193 -9.32 -5.60 44.39
CA ALA A 193 -7.86 -5.67 44.52
C ALA A 193 -7.16 -4.37 44.09
N GLY A 194 -7.89 -3.45 43.47
CA GLY A 194 -7.36 -2.16 42.99
C GLY A 194 -6.95 -2.16 41.53
N ASP A 195 -7.08 -3.29 40.83
CA ASP A 195 -6.76 -3.37 39.38
C ASP A 195 -7.78 -2.58 38.58
N VAL A 196 -7.31 -1.92 37.54
CA VAL A 196 -8.14 -1.12 36.64
C VAL A 196 -8.30 -1.85 35.32
N ILE A 197 -9.56 -2.12 34.99
CA ILE A 197 -9.97 -2.66 33.69
C ILE A 197 -10.79 -1.64 32.94
N VAL A 198 -10.80 -1.73 31.61
CA VAL A 198 -11.42 -0.75 30.72
C VAL A 198 -12.22 -1.46 29.65
N LYS A 199 -13.34 -0.83 29.24
CA LYS A 199 -14.18 -1.25 28.14
C LYS A 199 -14.35 -0.10 27.16
N PHE A 200 -14.37 -0.42 25.85
CA PHE A 200 -14.50 0.54 24.77
C PHE A 200 -15.82 0.34 24.03
N LEU A 201 -16.50 1.45 23.75
CA LEU A 201 -17.74 1.45 22.97
C LEU A 201 -17.64 2.50 21.86
N HIS A 202 -18.14 2.17 20.68
CA HIS A 202 -18.37 3.11 19.58
C HIS A 202 -19.86 3.06 19.21
N ASN A 203 -20.54 4.20 19.28
CA ASN A 203 -21.98 4.28 19.09
C ASN A 203 -22.75 3.23 19.92
N GLU A 204 -22.43 3.14 21.22
CA GLU A 204 -22.97 2.23 22.24
C GLU A 204 -22.69 0.73 22.00
N ALA A 205 -22.05 0.36 20.88
CA ALA A 205 -21.63 -1.02 20.63
C ALA A 205 -20.23 -1.28 21.17
N GLU A 206 -20.00 -2.47 21.71
CA GLU A 206 -18.68 -2.91 22.17
C GLU A 206 -17.75 -3.07 20.97
N VAL A 207 -16.52 -2.54 21.08
CA VAL A 207 -15.52 -2.59 20.02
C VAL A 207 -14.27 -3.32 20.47
N GLU A 208 -13.70 -4.10 19.57
CA GLU A 208 -12.48 -4.83 19.78
C GLU A 208 -11.26 -3.97 19.45
N LEU A 209 -10.26 -4.02 20.33
CA LEU A 209 -8.96 -3.41 20.11
C LEU A 209 -7.93 -4.49 19.77
N PRO A 210 -6.87 -4.16 19.04
CA PRO A 210 -5.77 -5.08 18.76
C PRO A 210 -4.87 -5.30 19.99
N VAL A 211 -5.47 -5.38 21.17
CA VAL A 211 -4.84 -5.62 22.46
C VAL A 211 -5.30 -6.98 22.97
N HIS A 212 -4.36 -7.87 23.27
CA HIS A 212 -4.72 -9.18 23.80
C HIS A 212 -5.47 -9.08 25.14
N THR A 213 -6.56 -9.82 25.27
CA THR A 213 -7.32 -9.94 26.51
C THR A 213 -8.02 -11.30 26.62
N ASP A 214 -8.01 -11.87 27.80
CA ASP A 214 -8.80 -13.07 28.14
C ASP A 214 -10.14 -12.70 28.82
N MET A 215 -10.45 -11.39 28.90
CA MET A 215 -11.60 -10.85 29.64
C MET A 215 -12.57 -10.07 28.75
N TRP A 216 -12.65 -10.37 27.44
CA TRP A 216 -13.56 -9.68 26.53
C TRP A 216 -14.96 -9.46 27.17
N PRO A 217 -15.55 -8.25 27.08
CA PRO A 217 -15.11 -7.05 26.37
C PRO A 217 -14.21 -6.08 27.19
N TYR A 218 -13.56 -6.57 28.21
CA TYR A 218 -12.70 -5.79 29.10
C TYR A 218 -11.23 -6.02 28.80
N TYR A 219 -10.42 -4.99 29.04
CA TYR A 219 -8.98 -4.99 28.88
C TYR A 219 -8.30 -4.49 30.17
N SER A 220 -7.10 -4.96 30.47
CA SER A 220 -6.25 -4.33 31.48
C SER A 220 -5.84 -2.93 31.00
N TRP A 221 -6.05 -1.90 31.83
CA TRP A 221 -5.65 -0.53 31.46
C TRP A 221 -4.13 -0.39 31.29
N THR A 222 -3.37 -1.15 32.06
CA THR A 222 -1.91 -1.20 31.94
C THR A 222 -1.49 -1.74 30.58
N ASP A 223 -2.09 -2.86 30.14
CA ASP A 223 -1.74 -3.49 28.85
C ASP A 223 -2.16 -2.62 27.67
N VAL A 224 -3.32 -1.95 27.75
CA VAL A 224 -3.78 -0.97 26.78
C VAL A 224 -2.75 0.16 26.63
N LYS A 225 -2.30 0.75 27.76
CA LYS A 225 -1.30 1.84 27.69
C LYS A 225 0.03 1.38 27.11
N GLU A 226 0.49 0.19 27.48
CA GLU A 226 1.75 -0.37 26.96
C GLU A 226 1.67 -0.64 25.46
N TYR A 227 0.55 -1.22 25.01
CA TYR A 227 0.32 -1.48 23.58
C TYR A 227 0.36 -0.19 22.78
N TYR A 228 -0.40 0.84 23.19
CA TYR A 228 -0.45 2.09 22.42
C TYR A 228 0.83 2.92 22.54
N LYS A 229 1.59 2.79 23.60
CA LYS A 229 2.94 3.34 23.68
C LYS A 229 3.83 2.76 22.56
N LYS A 230 3.88 1.44 22.42
CA LYS A 230 4.63 0.75 21.37
C LYS A 230 4.11 1.12 19.97
N ARG A 231 2.77 1.22 19.79
CA ARG A 231 2.18 1.64 18.51
C ARG A 231 2.57 3.07 18.13
N ILE A 232 2.60 3.99 19.07
CA ILE A 232 3.04 5.38 18.85
C ILE A 232 4.53 5.41 18.43
N GLU A 233 5.39 4.68 19.14
CA GLU A 233 6.81 4.55 18.77
C GLU A 233 6.95 3.99 17.34
N ARG A 234 6.21 2.95 17.00
CA ARG A 234 6.17 2.39 15.64
C ARG A 234 5.72 3.42 14.58
N LEU A 235 4.68 4.21 14.85
CA LEU A 235 4.21 5.25 13.92
C LEU A 235 5.26 6.33 13.65
N GLU A 236 6.11 6.65 14.63
CA GLU A 236 7.25 7.55 14.44
C GLU A 236 8.34 6.91 13.56
N HIS A 237 8.60 5.61 13.74
CA HIS A 237 9.52 4.87 12.85
C HIS A 237 9.01 4.82 11.41
N ILE A 238 7.71 4.61 11.19
CA ILE A 238 7.10 4.65 9.85
C ILE A 238 7.24 6.06 9.25
N ARG A 239 7.08 7.12 10.03
CA ARG A 239 7.30 8.50 9.57
C ARG A 239 8.73 8.68 9.02
N GLN A 240 9.71 8.14 9.72
CA GLN A 240 11.10 8.20 9.31
C GLN A 240 11.34 7.36 8.05
N LEU A 241 10.77 6.17 7.99
CA LEU A 241 10.84 5.31 6.80
C LEU A 241 10.26 6.00 5.56
N ASN A 242 9.12 6.69 5.70
CA ASN A 242 8.48 7.43 4.62
C ASN A 242 9.29 8.67 4.15
N SER A 243 10.25 9.13 4.96
CA SER A 243 11.15 10.23 4.57
C SER A 243 12.32 9.77 3.69
N ILE A 244 12.52 8.47 3.53
CA ILE A 244 13.56 7.90 2.67
C ILE A 244 13.19 8.13 1.21
N ASN A 245 14.04 8.85 0.50
CA ASN A 245 13.89 9.00 -0.95
C ASN A 245 14.49 7.77 -1.65
N THR A 246 13.63 6.85 -2.07
CA THR A 246 14.01 5.62 -2.79
C THR A 246 14.47 5.88 -4.22
N MET A 247 14.16 7.06 -4.77
CA MET A 247 14.53 7.46 -6.14
C MET A 247 15.97 7.95 -6.27
N VAL A 248 16.68 8.16 -5.17
CA VAL A 248 18.09 8.60 -5.20
C VAL A 248 18.96 7.58 -5.92
N GLY A 249 19.64 8.03 -6.99
CA GLY A 249 20.51 7.20 -7.82
C GLY A 249 19.81 6.50 -8.98
N THR A 250 18.51 6.73 -9.21
CA THR A 250 17.76 6.16 -10.34
C THR A 250 17.83 7.00 -11.62
N ALA A 251 18.60 8.09 -11.63
CA ALA A 251 18.87 8.92 -12.78
C ALA A 251 20.36 9.18 -12.98
N SER A 252 20.73 9.63 -14.16
CA SER A 252 22.10 10.04 -14.47
C SER A 252 22.57 11.18 -13.56
N ALA A 253 23.81 11.10 -13.11
CA ALA A 253 24.46 12.18 -12.38
C ALA A 253 24.88 13.31 -13.33
N ASN A 254 24.67 14.57 -12.91
CA ASN A 254 25.13 15.76 -13.64
C ASN A 254 26.54 16.22 -13.22
N THR A 255 27.41 15.31 -12.82
CA THR A 255 28.77 15.61 -12.40
C THR A 255 29.75 15.52 -13.55
N LYS A 256 30.84 16.29 -13.48
CA LYS A 256 31.92 16.15 -14.46
C LYS A 256 32.50 14.74 -14.50
N SER A 257 32.53 14.06 -13.33
CA SER A 257 33.00 12.69 -13.22
C SER A 257 32.11 11.71 -13.97
N ALA A 258 30.79 11.82 -13.82
CA ALA A 258 29.85 11.00 -14.57
C ALA A 258 29.96 11.21 -16.08
N GLY A 259 30.16 12.46 -16.53
CA GLY A 259 30.36 12.77 -17.96
C GLY A 259 31.71 12.31 -18.54
N LEU A 260 32.74 12.14 -17.69
CA LEU A 260 34.07 11.73 -18.13
C LEU A 260 34.31 10.21 -18.04
N PHE A 261 33.72 9.56 -17.05
CA PHE A 261 33.99 8.17 -16.70
C PHE A 261 32.74 7.29 -16.77
N GLY A 262 31.54 7.88 -16.89
CA GLY A 262 30.33 7.15 -17.15
C GLY A 262 30.36 6.56 -18.56
N ASN A 263 30.21 5.26 -18.67
CA ASN A 263 29.84 4.63 -19.92
C ASN A 263 28.35 4.28 -19.83
N GLY A 264 27.69 4.01 -20.92
CA GLY A 264 26.23 3.98 -21.07
C GLY A 264 25.34 3.50 -19.89
N SER A 265 25.90 2.78 -18.92
CA SER A 265 25.20 2.33 -17.73
C SER A 265 25.02 3.40 -16.65
N GLU A 266 26.03 4.25 -16.45
CA GLU A 266 25.96 5.32 -15.44
C GLU A 266 25.05 6.46 -15.90
N GLU A 267 24.76 6.56 -17.18
CA GLU A 267 23.83 7.53 -17.73
C GLU A 267 22.37 7.23 -17.34
N HIS A 268 22.06 5.97 -16.97
CA HIS A 268 20.72 5.52 -16.62
C HIS A 268 20.51 5.31 -15.11
N GLY A 269 21.46 5.72 -14.28
CA GLY A 269 21.42 5.45 -12.83
C GLY A 269 21.89 4.04 -12.48
N GLN A 270 22.13 3.80 -11.19
CA GLN A 270 22.73 2.55 -10.68
C GLN A 270 21.93 1.94 -9.53
N THR A 271 20.72 2.42 -9.29
CA THR A 271 19.79 1.88 -8.28
C THR A 271 18.38 1.81 -8.85
N LEU A 272 17.48 1.24 -8.06
CA LEU A 272 16.07 1.13 -8.40
C LEU A 272 15.20 1.41 -7.16
N PRO A 273 13.97 1.92 -7.31
CA PRO A 273 13.05 2.17 -6.21
C PRO A 273 12.35 0.85 -5.83
N ALA A 274 13.07 -0.01 -5.11
CA ALA A 274 12.57 -1.33 -4.78
C ALA A 274 11.64 -1.35 -3.56
N VAL A 275 10.56 -2.10 -3.68
CA VAL A 275 9.81 -2.65 -2.55
C VAL A 275 10.39 -4.05 -2.29
N ILE A 276 11.07 -4.20 -1.17
CA ILE A 276 11.81 -5.42 -0.81
C ILE A 276 11.95 -5.49 0.71
N ALA A 277 11.94 -6.68 1.29
CA ALA A 277 12.40 -6.85 2.68
C ALA A 277 13.92 -6.61 2.77
N PRO A 278 14.44 -6.10 3.89
CA PRO A 278 15.89 -6.00 4.09
C PRO A 278 16.58 -7.33 3.80
N ASN A 279 17.51 -7.32 2.84
CA ASN A 279 18.20 -8.52 2.35
C ASN A 279 17.28 -9.61 1.73
N GLY A 280 16.06 -9.27 1.33
CA GLY A 280 15.13 -10.21 0.72
C GLY A 280 15.59 -10.77 -0.63
N GLN A 281 14.90 -11.79 -1.13
CA GLN A 281 15.26 -12.46 -2.39
C GLN A 281 14.92 -11.58 -3.60
N ASN A 282 13.76 -10.91 -3.59
CA ASN A 282 13.16 -10.25 -4.75
C ASN A 282 13.17 -8.74 -4.62
N PHE A 283 13.62 -8.05 -5.67
CA PHE A 283 13.30 -6.65 -5.89
C PHE A 283 11.98 -6.53 -6.66
N TRP A 284 10.96 -6.00 -6.02
CA TRP A 284 9.76 -5.59 -6.72
C TRP A 284 9.87 -4.11 -7.05
N THR A 285 9.90 -3.78 -8.32
CA THR A 285 10.19 -2.42 -8.79
C THR A 285 9.28 -2.00 -9.94
N PRO A 286 8.89 -0.71 -10.05
CA PRO A 286 8.33 -0.22 -11.29
C PRO A 286 9.31 -0.44 -12.44
N GLN A 287 8.78 -0.69 -13.62
CA GLN A 287 9.56 -0.84 -14.84
C GLN A 287 9.26 0.29 -15.81
N THR A 288 10.33 0.97 -16.25
CA THR A 288 10.28 1.99 -17.30
C THR A 288 11.20 1.66 -18.47
N GLN A 289 12.12 0.71 -18.28
CA GLN A 289 13.07 0.23 -19.29
C GLN A 289 12.66 -1.17 -19.74
N ASP A 290 12.41 -1.34 -21.04
CA ASP A 290 12.19 -2.66 -21.65
C ASP A 290 13.53 -3.24 -22.10
N THR A 291 14.31 -3.74 -21.15
CA THR A 291 15.66 -4.18 -21.50
C THR A 291 16.15 -5.30 -20.57
N GLU A 292 16.71 -6.31 -21.21
CA GLU A 292 17.57 -7.33 -20.62
C GLU A 292 19.07 -6.98 -20.84
N GLN A 293 19.37 -5.72 -21.16
CA GLN A 293 20.76 -5.29 -21.36
C GLN A 293 21.51 -5.20 -20.04
N LYS A 294 22.78 -5.59 -20.07
CA LYS A 294 23.66 -5.41 -18.92
C LYS A 294 23.83 -3.93 -18.54
N CYS A 295 24.08 -3.68 -17.27
CA CYS A 295 24.33 -2.35 -16.72
C CYS A 295 23.13 -1.40 -16.73
N VAL A 296 21.93 -1.85 -17.07
CA VAL A 296 20.73 -1.02 -17.13
C VAL A 296 19.74 -1.47 -16.07
N ALA A 297 19.38 -0.52 -15.17
CA ALA A 297 18.37 -0.77 -14.16
C ALA A 297 16.97 -0.85 -14.80
N PRO A 298 16.03 -1.60 -14.21
CA PRO A 298 14.66 -1.66 -14.72
C PRO A 298 13.90 -0.33 -14.71
N TYR A 299 14.29 0.59 -13.86
CA TYR A 299 13.66 1.90 -13.70
C TYR A 299 14.65 3.04 -13.94
N TYR A 300 14.22 4.03 -14.70
CA TYR A 300 14.96 5.27 -14.91
C TYR A 300 14.07 6.49 -14.63
N TYR A 301 14.46 7.33 -13.68
CA TYR A 301 13.66 8.45 -13.20
C TYR A 301 13.23 9.46 -14.26
N LYS A 302 14.00 9.63 -15.33
CA LYS A 302 13.67 10.59 -16.41
C LYS A 302 12.72 10.02 -17.47
N ASP A 303 12.34 8.74 -17.36
CA ASP A 303 11.35 8.16 -18.24
C ASP A 303 9.95 8.66 -17.88
N SER A 304 9.05 8.63 -18.86
CA SER A 304 7.65 9.03 -18.73
C SER A 304 6.66 7.92 -19.08
N LEU A 305 7.16 6.73 -19.36
CA LEU A 305 6.37 5.56 -19.72
C LEU A 305 6.56 4.44 -18.71
N PHE A 306 5.47 4.01 -18.11
CA PHE A 306 5.40 2.88 -17.19
C PHE A 306 5.04 1.62 -17.96
N MET A 307 5.75 0.52 -17.74
CA MET A 307 5.58 -0.76 -18.44
C MET A 307 4.99 -1.88 -17.57
N GLY A 308 5.00 -1.70 -16.27
CA GLY A 308 4.50 -2.68 -15.30
C GLY A 308 5.33 -2.72 -14.02
N ILE A 309 5.03 -3.70 -13.19
CA ILE A 309 5.82 -4.05 -11.99
C ILE A 309 6.68 -5.25 -12.34
N ARG A 310 7.98 -5.12 -12.13
CA ARG A 310 8.97 -6.15 -12.40
C ARG A 310 9.42 -6.83 -11.12
N ASN A 311 9.42 -8.15 -11.12
CA ASN A 311 10.22 -8.95 -10.21
C ASN A 311 11.64 -8.99 -10.78
N SER A 312 12.59 -8.42 -10.08
CA SER A 312 13.97 -8.24 -10.55
C SER A 312 14.96 -8.89 -9.59
N HIS A 313 16.03 -9.42 -10.14
CA HIS A 313 17.20 -9.93 -9.41
C HIS A 313 18.48 -9.20 -9.88
N TRP A 314 18.31 -8.03 -10.49
CA TRP A 314 19.45 -7.24 -10.96
C TRP A 314 20.39 -6.90 -9.80
N ILE A 315 21.67 -7.11 -10.01
CA ILE A 315 22.71 -6.77 -9.02
C ILE A 315 22.88 -5.26 -9.03
N VAL A 316 22.27 -4.60 -8.07
CA VAL A 316 22.22 -3.13 -7.96
C VAL A 316 23.63 -2.54 -7.94
N GLY A 317 23.88 -1.59 -8.86
CA GLY A 317 25.19 -1.00 -9.06
C GLY A 317 26.17 -1.86 -9.87
N GLY A 318 25.77 -3.06 -10.29
CA GLY A 318 26.57 -3.96 -11.10
C GLY A 318 26.30 -3.79 -12.60
N CYS A 319 27.33 -4.03 -13.42
CA CYS A 319 27.18 -4.11 -14.88
C CYS A 319 26.80 -5.54 -15.29
N THR A 320 25.67 -6.02 -14.75
CA THR A 320 25.09 -7.33 -15.06
C THR A 320 23.75 -7.17 -15.75
N GLN A 321 23.30 -8.21 -16.41
CA GLN A 321 21.93 -8.35 -16.89
C GLN A 321 21.03 -8.74 -15.70
N ASP A 322 19.77 -8.34 -15.72
CA ASP A 322 18.76 -8.91 -14.81
C ASP A 322 18.51 -10.37 -15.16
N TYR A 323 18.18 -11.21 -14.21
CA TYR A 323 18.07 -12.63 -14.43
C TYR A 323 16.86 -13.24 -13.73
N GLY A 324 16.23 -14.21 -14.41
CA GLY A 324 15.09 -14.94 -13.87
C GLY A 324 13.87 -14.06 -13.60
N SER A 325 13.83 -12.87 -14.18
CA SER A 325 12.81 -11.86 -13.92
C SER A 325 11.51 -12.12 -14.68
N PHE A 326 10.42 -11.50 -14.20
CA PHE A 326 9.15 -11.42 -14.93
C PHE A 326 8.48 -10.06 -14.63
N THR A 327 7.54 -9.69 -15.49
CA THR A 327 6.81 -8.41 -15.36
C THR A 327 5.32 -8.66 -15.34
N VAL A 328 4.62 -7.97 -14.45
CA VAL A 328 3.15 -7.93 -14.37
C VAL A 328 2.69 -6.51 -14.69
N ALA A 329 1.84 -6.35 -15.68
CA ALA A 329 1.26 -5.08 -16.05
C ALA A 329 -0.27 -5.14 -15.98
N ALA A 330 -0.89 -4.03 -15.57
CA ALA A 330 -2.32 -3.82 -15.66
C ALA A 330 -2.60 -2.76 -16.72
N ILE A 331 -3.49 -3.07 -17.65
CA ILE A 331 -3.91 -2.16 -18.74
C ILE A 331 -5.43 -2.24 -18.91
N SER A 332 -6.03 -1.16 -19.36
CA SER A 332 -7.46 -1.09 -19.64
C SER A 332 -7.76 -1.16 -21.15
N GLY A 333 -9.04 -1.31 -21.49
CA GLY A 333 -9.53 -1.23 -22.86
C GLY A 333 -9.09 -2.39 -23.74
N LYS A 334 -8.28 -2.11 -24.78
CA LYS A 334 -7.79 -3.14 -25.72
C LYS A 334 -6.58 -3.88 -25.15
N LEU A 335 -6.61 -5.21 -25.19
CA LEU A 335 -5.45 -6.03 -24.81
C LEU A 335 -4.23 -5.73 -25.70
N ARG A 336 -3.11 -5.40 -25.06
CA ARG A 336 -1.80 -5.11 -25.69
C ARG A 336 -0.76 -6.00 -25.01
N THR A 337 -0.16 -6.90 -25.73
CA THR A 337 0.71 -7.95 -25.19
C THR A 337 2.17 -7.55 -25.11
N GLN A 338 2.60 -6.67 -26.01
CA GLN A 338 4.02 -6.30 -26.10
C GLN A 338 4.34 -5.11 -25.19
N PRO A 339 5.49 -5.12 -24.50
CA PRO A 339 5.89 -4.05 -23.57
C PRO A 339 5.79 -2.65 -24.18
N GLU A 340 6.31 -2.46 -25.37
CA GLU A 340 6.31 -1.18 -26.10
C GLU A 340 4.90 -0.70 -26.49
N GLN A 341 3.94 -1.59 -26.64
CA GLN A 341 2.54 -1.27 -26.97
C GLN A 341 1.71 -0.95 -25.74
N ARG A 342 2.06 -1.56 -24.58
CA ARG A 342 1.33 -1.36 -23.33
C ARG A 342 1.94 -0.29 -22.42
N ALA A 343 3.13 0.21 -22.78
CA ALA A 343 3.75 1.31 -22.07
C ALA A 343 2.80 2.51 -22.03
N THR A 344 2.52 3.01 -20.84
CA THR A 344 1.54 4.06 -20.59
C THR A 344 2.17 5.23 -19.85
N ARG A 345 1.67 6.44 -20.10
CA ARG A 345 2.22 7.66 -19.49
C ARG A 345 1.97 7.68 -17.98
N PHE A 346 2.95 8.15 -17.26
CA PHE A 346 2.86 8.48 -15.85
C PHE A 346 3.63 9.77 -15.54
N CYS A 347 3.42 10.31 -14.35
CA CYS A 347 4.19 11.44 -13.83
C CYS A 347 4.53 11.21 -12.35
N HIS A 348 5.62 11.83 -11.89
CA HIS A 348 6.10 11.65 -10.52
C HIS A 348 5.17 12.24 -9.46
N GLU A 349 4.31 13.21 -9.80
CA GLU A 349 3.27 13.73 -8.92
C GLU A 349 2.22 12.66 -8.59
N GLY A 350 2.02 11.69 -9.48
CA GLY A 350 1.13 10.53 -9.27
C GLY A 350 1.85 9.28 -8.75
N GLU A 351 3.12 9.39 -8.36
CA GLU A 351 3.97 8.30 -7.91
C GLU A 351 4.30 8.44 -6.41
N ILE A 352 4.08 7.35 -5.66
CA ILE A 352 4.50 7.24 -4.26
C ILE A 352 5.52 6.11 -4.19
N SER A 353 6.68 6.36 -3.58
CA SER A 353 7.71 5.33 -3.45
C SER A 353 8.36 5.38 -2.08
N HIS A 354 8.11 4.33 -1.31
CA HIS A 354 8.68 4.05 0.00
C HIS A 354 9.32 2.66 0.02
N PRO A 355 10.22 2.36 0.94
CA PRO A 355 10.84 1.03 1.02
C PRO A 355 9.87 -0.15 1.14
N HIS A 356 8.67 0.10 1.67
CA HIS A 356 7.63 -0.90 1.94
C HIS A 356 6.39 -0.77 1.04
N TYR A 357 6.29 0.29 0.26
CA TYR A 357 5.10 0.57 -0.55
C TYR A 357 5.43 1.41 -1.77
N TYR A 358 4.86 1.03 -2.90
CA TYR A 358 4.91 1.81 -4.14
C TYR A 358 3.51 1.96 -4.71
N ALA A 359 3.23 3.11 -5.31
CA ALA A 359 2.01 3.35 -6.06
C ALA A 359 2.24 4.28 -7.23
N VAL A 360 1.50 4.09 -8.30
CA VAL A 360 1.52 4.94 -9.50
C VAL A 360 0.13 5.08 -10.09
N SER A 361 -0.23 6.31 -10.43
CA SER A 361 -1.45 6.61 -11.19
C SER A 361 -1.15 6.59 -12.67
N LEU A 362 -2.00 5.89 -13.43
CA LEU A 362 -1.89 5.68 -14.87
C LEU A 362 -3.12 6.29 -15.55
N PRO A 363 -3.13 7.61 -15.82
CA PRO A 363 -4.33 8.31 -16.29
C PRO A 363 -4.87 7.79 -17.63
N ASP A 364 -3.99 7.39 -18.55
CA ASP A 364 -4.40 6.87 -19.87
C ASP A 364 -5.05 5.48 -19.78
N GLU A 365 -4.81 4.75 -18.69
CA GLU A 365 -5.40 3.45 -18.41
C GLU A 365 -6.59 3.54 -17.45
N HIS A 366 -6.86 4.72 -16.89
CA HIS A 366 -7.85 4.87 -15.82
C HIS A 366 -7.62 3.90 -14.65
N LEU A 367 -6.36 3.74 -14.26
CA LEU A 367 -5.93 2.80 -13.23
C LEU A 367 -4.96 3.46 -12.25
N ARG A 368 -5.02 3.01 -11.01
CA ARG A 368 -3.94 3.14 -10.03
C ARG A 368 -3.40 1.74 -9.73
N THR A 369 -2.08 1.58 -9.82
CA THR A 369 -1.39 0.35 -9.45
C THR A 369 -0.59 0.57 -8.18
N GLU A 370 -0.75 -0.32 -7.22
CA GLU A 370 -0.08 -0.31 -5.94
C GLU A 370 0.65 -1.61 -5.70
N LEU A 371 1.72 -1.55 -4.90
CA LEU A 371 2.63 -2.66 -4.66
C LEU A 371 3.12 -2.64 -3.22
N THR A 372 3.07 -3.79 -2.58
CA THR A 372 3.82 -4.09 -1.36
C THR A 372 4.40 -5.50 -1.45
N GLY A 373 5.27 -5.89 -0.52
CA GLY A 373 5.93 -7.19 -0.62
C GLY A 373 6.52 -7.70 0.69
N SER A 374 7.25 -8.78 0.55
CA SER A 374 7.96 -9.50 1.61
C SER A 374 9.33 -9.94 1.09
N SER A 375 9.94 -10.99 1.65
CA SER A 375 11.22 -11.52 1.13
C SER A 375 11.08 -12.18 -0.23
N HIS A 376 10.01 -12.96 -0.45
CA HIS A 376 9.83 -13.81 -1.64
C HIS A 376 8.60 -13.41 -2.45
N ALA A 377 7.59 -12.82 -1.82
CA ALA A 377 6.32 -12.52 -2.44
C ALA A 377 6.01 -11.03 -2.47
N ALA A 378 5.05 -10.67 -3.31
CA ALA A 378 4.44 -9.34 -3.34
C ALA A 378 2.94 -9.42 -3.56
N MET A 379 2.26 -8.36 -3.20
CA MET A 379 0.88 -8.10 -3.58
C MET A 379 0.81 -6.85 -4.44
N LEU A 380 0.08 -6.96 -5.54
CA LEU A 380 -0.31 -5.85 -6.39
C LEU A 380 -1.79 -5.59 -6.19
N ARG A 381 -2.15 -4.33 -6.02
CA ARG A 381 -3.53 -3.87 -5.94
C ARG A 381 -3.78 -2.91 -7.10
N ILE A 382 -4.68 -3.30 -8.01
CA ILE A 382 -5.04 -2.52 -9.18
C ILE A 382 -6.42 -1.93 -8.94
N ILE A 383 -6.52 -0.61 -8.90
CA ILE A 383 -7.74 0.12 -8.61
C ILE A 383 -8.18 0.82 -9.90
N PRO A 384 -9.27 0.37 -10.53
CA PRO A 384 -9.84 1.06 -11.68
C PRO A 384 -10.64 2.30 -11.23
N ASP A 385 -10.61 3.37 -12.01
CA ASP A 385 -11.44 4.55 -11.82
C ASP A 385 -12.67 4.60 -12.73
N SER A 386 -12.88 3.52 -13.52
CA SER A 386 -14.02 3.36 -14.43
C SER A 386 -14.47 1.91 -14.53
N ASP A 387 -15.70 1.72 -15.01
CA ASP A 387 -16.30 0.41 -15.31
C ASP A 387 -15.83 -0.09 -16.66
N GLU A 388 -14.67 -0.74 -16.71
CA GLU A 388 -14.05 -1.23 -17.93
C GLU A 388 -13.58 -2.67 -17.82
N PHE A 389 -12.96 -3.16 -18.90
CA PHE A 389 -12.16 -4.39 -18.85
C PHE A 389 -10.73 -4.06 -18.52
N VAL A 390 -10.21 -4.68 -17.47
CA VAL A 390 -8.80 -4.60 -17.09
C VAL A 390 -8.12 -5.92 -17.41
N HIS A 391 -6.99 -5.83 -18.10
CA HIS A 391 -6.16 -6.96 -18.44
C HIS A 391 -4.93 -6.98 -17.53
N ILE A 392 -4.71 -8.11 -16.86
CA ILE A 392 -3.45 -8.39 -16.17
C ILE A 392 -2.59 -9.18 -17.15
N VAL A 393 -1.46 -8.62 -17.55
CA VAL A 393 -0.54 -9.20 -18.53
C VAL A 393 0.73 -9.59 -17.83
N LEU A 394 1.15 -10.85 -17.96
CA LEU A 394 2.38 -11.38 -17.40
C LEU A 394 3.33 -11.80 -18.53
N ASN A 395 4.58 -11.34 -18.44
CA ASN A 395 5.68 -11.77 -19.29
C ASN A 395 6.83 -12.34 -18.46
N PRO A 396 7.31 -13.55 -18.68
CA PRO A 396 8.67 -13.89 -18.32
C PRO A 396 9.59 -13.11 -19.25
N ASN A 397 10.55 -12.39 -18.69
CA ASN A 397 11.47 -11.57 -19.47
C ASN A 397 12.59 -12.42 -20.09
N SER A 398 12.20 -13.52 -20.72
CA SER A 398 13.14 -14.47 -21.36
C SER A 398 13.43 -14.02 -22.79
N ASP A 399 14.70 -13.76 -23.08
CA ASP A 399 15.20 -13.40 -24.40
C ASP A 399 15.65 -14.62 -25.23
N GLU A 400 15.86 -15.77 -24.61
CA GLU A 400 16.42 -16.97 -25.25
C GLU A 400 15.38 -18.00 -25.72
N GLY A 401 14.10 -17.76 -25.49
CA GLY A 401 13.00 -18.59 -25.97
C GLY A 401 12.86 -19.96 -25.30
N GLU A 402 13.53 -20.21 -24.19
CA GLU A 402 13.44 -21.47 -23.43
C GLU A 402 12.43 -21.42 -22.28
N GLY A 403 11.87 -20.25 -21.95
CA GLY A 403 10.87 -20.08 -20.91
C GLY A 403 9.51 -20.66 -21.29
N PHE A 404 8.66 -20.80 -20.30
CA PHE A 404 7.25 -21.11 -20.50
C PHE A 404 6.36 -20.35 -19.52
N VAL A 405 5.09 -20.26 -19.88
CA VAL A 405 4.02 -19.75 -19.02
C VAL A 405 2.84 -20.72 -19.10
N ARG A 406 2.22 -21.00 -17.96
CA ARG A 406 1.00 -21.80 -17.89
C ARG A 406 -0.06 -21.09 -17.05
N VAL A 407 -1.31 -21.12 -17.53
CA VAL A 407 -2.51 -20.65 -16.83
C VAL A 407 -3.26 -21.85 -16.27
N ASP A 408 -3.45 -21.91 -14.97
CA ASP A 408 -4.26 -22.92 -14.29
C ASP A 408 -5.49 -22.23 -13.67
N THR A 409 -6.58 -22.26 -14.41
CA THR A 409 -7.82 -21.61 -14.00
C THR A 409 -8.54 -22.35 -12.87
N ALA A 410 -8.24 -23.63 -12.64
CA ALA A 410 -8.83 -24.39 -11.55
C ALA A 410 -8.21 -24.02 -10.19
N ARG A 411 -6.92 -23.69 -10.20
CA ARG A 411 -6.17 -23.25 -9.00
C ARG A 411 -6.08 -21.74 -8.89
N HIS A 412 -6.61 -20.98 -9.85
CA HIS A 412 -6.49 -19.52 -9.93
C HIS A 412 -5.04 -19.03 -9.92
N ILE A 413 -4.16 -19.69 -10.67
CA ILE A 413 -2.74 -19.31 -10.77
C ILE A 413 -2.27 -19.20 -12.22
N ILE A 414 -1.27 -18.34 -12.43
CA ILE A 414 -0.36 -18.38 -13.57
C ILE A 414 1.02 -18.73 -13.04
N TYR A 415 1.73 -19.64 -13.70
CA TYR A 415 3.08 -19.99 -13.33
C TYR A 415 3.97 -20.25 -14.54
N GLY A 416 5.26 -20.19 -14.32
CA GLY A 416 6.22 -20.41 -15.38
C GLY A 416 7.66 -20.28 -14.92
N CYS A 417 8.55 -20.16 -15.89
CA CYS A 417 9.96 -19.90 -15.61
C CYS A 417 10.60 -19.02 -16.68
N ASN A 418 11.62 -18.31 -16.25
CA ASN A 418 12.56 -17.57 -17.07
C ASN A 418 13.95 -18.19 -16.88
N PRO A 419 14.45 -19.02 -17.83
CA PRO A 419 15.77 -19.62 -17.75
C PRO A 419 16.88 -18.57 -17.78
N VAL A 420 17.89 -18.76 -16.94
CA VAL A 420 19.05 -17.87 -16.87
C VAL A 420 20.18 -18.46 -17.71
N HIS A 421 20.48 -17.82 -18.82
CA HIS A 421 21.53 -18.26 -19.72
C HIS A 421 22.88 -17.70 -19.31
N ARG A 422 22.92 -16.42 -18.96
CA ARG A 422 24.12 -15.71 -18.58
C ARG A 422 23.77 -14.44 -17.81
N ILE A 423 24.64 -14.07 -16.92
CA ILE A 423 24.54 -12.79 -16.19
C ILE A 423 25.07 -11.63 -17.05
N TYR A 424 25.98 -11.94 -17.99
CA TYR A 424 26.55 -10.98 -18.92
C TYR A 424 26.13 -11.31 -20.34
N GLN A 425 25.42 -10.39 -21.00
CA GLN A 425 24.97 -10.57 -22.37
C GLN A 425 26.17 -10.84 -23.30
N GLY A 426 26.07 -11.94 -24.07
CA GLY A 426 27.11 -12.35 -25.01
C GLY A 426 28.35 -13.02 -24.42
N TRP A 427 28.43 -13.15 -23.08
CA TRP A 427 29.60 -13.68 -22.37
C TRP A 427 29.19 -14.76 -21.36
N GLY A 428 30.02 -15.81 -21.26
CA GLY A 428 29.82 -16.90 -20.30
C GLY A 428 28.96 -18.05 -20.81
N GLU A 429 28.94 -19.11 -20.03
CA GLU A 429 28.16 -20.30 -20.27
C GLU A 429 26.74 -20.14 -19.71
N LYS A 430 25.83 -21.06 -20.07
CA LYS A 430 24.51 -21.15 -19.46
C LYS A 430 24.64 -21.22 -17.94
N ALA A 431 23.88 -20.42 -17.24
CA ALA A 431 23.91 -20.38 -15.78
C ALA A 431 23.38 -21.68 -15.15
N GLY A 432 22.54 -22.41 -15.89
CA GLY A 432 22.01 -23.71 -15.49
C GLY A 432 20.89 -23.68 -14.47
N PHE A 433 20.29 -22.50 -14.22
CA PHE A 433 19.11 -22.33 -13.35
C PHE A 433 18.07 -21.43 -14.00
N SER A 434 16.90 -21.33 -13.38
CA SER A 434 15.79 -20.51 -13.85
C SER A 434 15.18 -19.73 -12.69
N GLY A 435 14.65 -18.53 -12.96
CA GLY A 435 13.68 -17.91 -12.10
C GLY A 435 12.31 -18.54 -12.34
N HIS A 436 11.80 -19.25 -11.35
CA HIS A 436 10.45 -19.79 -11.35
C HIS A 436 9.52 -18.80 -10.68
N PHE A 437 8.30 -18.68 -11.19
CA PHE A 437 7.34 -17.74 -10.62
C PHE A 437 5.93 -18.31 -10.56
N VAL A 438 5.15 -17.81 -9.62
CA VAL A 438 3.72 -18.07 -9.47
C VAL A 438 3.01 -16.75 -9.22
N LEU A 439 1.90 -16.54 -9.91
CA LEU A 439 0.98 -15.45 -9.71
C LEU A 439 -0.39 -16.04 -9.34
N CYS A 440 -1.03 -15.52 -8.30
CA CYS A 440 -2.35 -15.93 -7.82
C CYS A 440 -3.33 -14.78 -7.92
N TYR A 441 -4.60 -15.09 -8.22
CA TYR A 441 -5.69 -14.12 -8.28
C TYR A 441 -6.95 -14.65 -7.59
N LYS A 442 -7.69 -13.77 -6.90
CA LYS A 442 -8.91 -14.16 -6.16
C LYS A 442 -10.15 -14.19 -7.07
N ASP A 443 -10.34 -13.15 -7.88
CA ASP A 443 -11.52 -12.97 -8.71
C ASP A 443 -11.46 -13.84 -9.98
N LYS A 444 -12.62 -14.32 -10.43
CA LYS A 444 -12.70 -15.11 -11.67
C LYS A 444 -12.56 -14.18 -12.88
N PRO A 445 -11.57 -14.40 -13.78
CA PRO A 445 -11.47 -13.65 -15.02
C PRO A 445 -12.61 -13.99 -15.97
N VAL A 446 -13.05 -13.00 -16.76
CA VAL A 446 -14.05 -13.20 -17.83
C VAL A 446 -13.43 -13.74 -19.11
N ASP A 447 -12.12 -13.56 -19.29
CA ASP A 447 -11.32 -14.07 -20.40
C ASP A 447 -9.88 -14.33 -19.96
N PHE A 448 -9.20 -15.25 -20.61
CA PHE A 448 -7.79 -15.55 -20.39
C PHE A 448 -7.17 -16.17 -21.63
N GLY A 449 -5.86 -16.23 -21.66
CA GLY A 449 -5.12 -16.90 -22.71
C GLY A 449 -3.64 -16.68 -22.61
N THR A 450 -2.94 -17.15 -23.63
CA THR A 450 -1.51 -16.98 -23.78
C THR A 450 -1.20 -16.19 -25.05
N PHE A 451 0.04 -15.74 -25.19
CA PHE A 451 0.49 -15.04 -26.38
C PHE A 451 1.96 -15.31 -26.67
N SER A 452 2.35 -15.13 -27.95
CA SER A 452 3.73 -15.09 -28.39
C SER A 452 3.87 -13.95 -29.41
N GLY A 453 4.64 -12.93 -29.08
CA GLY A 453 4.63 -11.69 -29.80
C GLY A 453 3.22 -11.06 -29.77
N GLU A 454 2.72 -10.67 -30.93
CA GLU A 454 1.35 -10.13 -31.09
C GLU A 454 0.29 -11.21 -31.29
N SER A 455 0.69 -12.47 -31.43
CA SER A 455 -0.24 -13.60 -31.63
C SER A 455 -0.87 -14.01 -30.33
N ILE A 456 -2.18 -13.78 -30.17
CA ILE A 456 -2.97 -14.09 -28.99
C ILE A 456 -3.69 -15.41 -29.21
N SER A 457 -3.58 -16.33 -28.25
CA SER A 457 -4.28 -17.62 -28.19
C SER A 457 -5.28 -17.60 -27.05
N LYS A 458 -6.50 -17.19 -27.36
CA LYS A 458 -7.60 -17.09 -26.38
C LYS A 458 -7.97 -18.48 -25.84
N GLY A 459 -8.14 -18.55 -24.51
CA GLY A 459 -8.48 -19.80 -23.82
C GLY A 459 -7.34 -20.84 -23.77
N ASP A 460 -6.18 -20.51 -24.35
CA ASP A 460 -5.02 -21.38 -24.26
C ASP A 460 -4.38 -21.30 -22.87
N THR A 461 -3.87 -22.42 -22.40
CA THR A 461 -3.36 -22.58 -21.03
C THR A 461 -1.84 -22.71 -20.96
N VAL A 462 -1.14 -22.79 -22.08
CA VAL A 462 0.31 -22.94 -22.07
C VAL A 462 0.98 -22.36 -23.32
N VAL A 463 2.07 -21.66 -23.11
CA VAL A 463 2.98 -21.21 -24.17
C VAL A 463 4.42 -21.39 -23.71
N GLY A 464 5.30 -21.82 -24.62
CA GLY A 464 6.72 -22.01 -24.33
C GLY A 464 7.54 -22.21 -25.61
N GLY A 465 8.86 -22.25 -25.45
CA GLY A 465 9.79 -22.47 -26.55
C GLY A 465 9.84 -21.35 -27.59
N LYS A 466 9.44 -20.14 -27.23
CA LYS A 466 9.43 -18.95 -28.08
C LYS A 466 9.85 -17.72 -27.25
N THR A 467 10.29 -16.70 -27.93
CA THR A 467 10.54 -15.39 -27.32
C THR A 467 9.24 -14.57 -27.18
N ARG A 468 9.25 -13.53 -26.34
CA ARG A 468 8.13 -12.59 -26.16
C ARG A 468 6.81 -13.29 -25.85
N ILE A 469 6.88 -14.34 -25.04
CA ILE A 469 5.72 -15.08 -24.57
C ILE A 469 5.10 -14.45 -23.32
N GLY A 470 3.87 -14.83 -23.04
CA GLY A 470 3.21 -14.45 -21.78
C GLY A 470 1.79 -14.98 -21.69
N ALA A 471 1.12 -14.59 -20.62
CA ALA A 471 -0.27 -14.89 -20.39
C ALA A 471 -1.04 -13.62 -20.02
N TYR A 472 -2.34 -13.67 -20.21
CA TYR A 472 -3.22 -12.59 -19.79
C TYR A 472 -4.48 -13.12 -19.09
N LEU A 473 -4.99 -12.31 -18.18
CA LEU A 473 -6.29 -12.46 -17.56
C LEU A 473 -7.08 -11.18 -17.80
N THR A 474 -8.35 -11.29 -18.13
CA THR A 474 -9.25 -10.15 -18.30
C THR A 474 -10.30 -10.16 -17.21
N PHE A 475 -10.43 -9.06 -16.50
CA PHE A 475 -11.45 -8.87 -15.47
C PHE A 475 -12.44 -7.80 -15.94
N ARG A 476 -13.71 -8.00 -15.63
CA ARG A 476 -14.68 -6.92 -15.67
C ARG A 476 -14.63 -6.20 -14.33
N THR A 477 -14.36 -4.92 -14.37
CA THR A 477 -14.13 -4.12 -13.17
C THR A 477 -15.28 -3.16 -12.91
N HIS A 478 -15.35 -2.67 -11.69
CA HIS A 478 -16.17 -1.55 -11.27
C HIS A 478 -15.26 -0.49 -10.66
N ALA A 479 -15.57 0.78 -10.91
CA ALA A 479 -14.82 1.89 -10.38
C ALA A 479 -14.61 1.76 -8.86
N GLY A 480 -13.37 1.95 -8.42
CA GLY A 480 -12.97 1.83 -7.01
C GLY A 480 -12.89 0.41 -6.43
N LYS A 481 -13.34 -0.63 -7.16
CA LYS A 481 -13.22 -2.02 -6.68
C LYS A 481 -11.86 -2.60 -7.09
N PRO A 482 -10.96 -2.89 -6.14
CA PRO A 482 -9.62 -3.33 -6.48
C PRO A 482 -9.59 -4.77 -6.99
N ILE A 483 -8.65 -5.05 -7.91
CA ILE A 483 -8.17 -6.40 -8.25
C ILE A 483 -6.91 -6.65 -7.45
N ILE A 484 -6.84 -7.76 -6.72
CA ILE A 484 -5.66 -8.17 -5.94
C ILE A 484 -4.97 -9.32 -6.65
N ILE A 485 -3.68 -9.14 -6.90
CA ILE A 485 -2.77 -10.12 -7.46
C ILE A 485 -1.64 -10.36 -6.46
N SER A 486 -1.39 -11.62 -6.12
CA SER A 486 -0.22 -12.00 -5.33
C SER A 486 0.77 -12.74 -6.24
N ALA A 487 2.06 -12.49 -6.09
CA ALA A 487 3.09 -13.15 -6.88
C ALA A 487 4.31 -13.49 -6.03
N ALA A 488 4.99 -14.57 -6.37
CA ALA A 488 6.25 -14.97 -5.73
C ALA A 488 7.19 -15.63 -6.74
N SER A 489 8.47 -15.69 -6.40
CA SER A 489 9.46 -16.39 -7.18
C SER A 489 10.31 -17.34 -6.33
N SER A 490 11.04 -18.22 -7.02
CA SER A 490 12.02 -19.13 -6.46
C SER A 490 13.05 -19.52 -7.53
N PHE A 491 14.25 -19.86 -7.09
CA PHE A 491 15.27 -20.45 -7.94
C PHE A 491 15.35 -21.98 -7.81
N THR A 492 14.56 -22.59 -6.93
CA THR A 492 14.56 -24.04 -6.72
C THR A 492 13.53 -24.76 -7.59
N GLY A 493 12.42 -24.12 -7.91
CA GLY A 493 11.38 -24.70 -8.77
C GLY A 493 10.02 -24.06 -8.57
N PHE A 494 9.04 -24.59 -9.30
CA PHE A 494 7.64 -24.19 -9.18
C PHE A 494 7.10 -24.41 -7.75
N ASP A 495 7.41 -25.57 -7.15
CA ASP A 495 6.91 -25.89 -5.80
C ASP A 495 7.48 -24.92 -4.76
N GLY A 496 8.76 -24.52 -4.86
CA GLY A 496 9.36 -23.50 -4.02
C GLY A 496 8.67 -22.13 -4.18
N ALA A 497 8.42 -21.70 -5.42
CA ALA A 497 7.71 -20.45 -5.67
C ALA A 497 6.28 -20.47 -5.12
N LEU A 498 5.58 -21.60 -5.24
CA LEU A 498 4.23 -21.77 -4.71
C LEU A 498 4.22 -21.79 -3.17
N GLU A 499 5.19 -22.46 -2.56
CA GLU A 499 5.32 -22.50 -1.09
C GLU A 499 5.64 -21.12 -0.53
N ASN A 500 6.56 -20.38 -1.16
CA ASN A 500 6.86 -18.98 -0.85
C ASN A 500 5.60 -18.12 -0.91
N LEU A 501 4.80 -18.25 -1.99
CA LEU A 501 3.55 -17.51 -2.16
C LEU A 501 2.57 -17.83 -1.03
N ILE A 502 2.29 -19.10 -0.78
CA ILE A 502 1.33 -19.53 0.25
C ILE A 502 1.76 -19.06 1.63
N HIS A 503 3.02 -19.27 1.98
CA HIS A 503 3.54 -18.91 3.31
C HIS A 503 3.46 -17.41 3.58
N GLU A 504 3.73 -16.57 2.59
CA GLU A 504 3.84 -15.13 2.79
C GLU A 504 2.55 -14.34 2.48
N THR A 505 1.56 -14.95 1.78
CA THR A 505 0.35 -14.22 1.35
C THR A 505 -0.97 -14.85 1.79
N SER A 506 -0.96 -16.09 2.31
CA SER A 506 -2.21 -16.77 2.65
C SER A 506 -2.87 -16.17 3.88
N GLY A 507 -4.09 -15.64 3.71
CA GLY A 507 -4.84 -14.99 4.80
C GLY A 507 -4.32 -13.60 5.17
N VAL A 508 -3.36 -13.06 4.43
CA VAL A 508 -2.79 -11.73 4.65
C VAL A 508 -3.46 -10.73 3.72
N GLU A 509 -3.90 -9.61 4.26
CA GLU A 509 -4.43 -8.50 3.47
C GLU A 509 -3.30 -7.53 3.04
N PHE A 510 -3.58 -6.70 2.03
CA PHE A 510 -2.58 -5.79 1.44
C PHE A 510 -1.97 -4.85 2.49
N GLU A 511 -2.80 -4.23 3.32
CA GLU A 511 -2.36 -3.32 4.38
C GLU A 511 -1.52 -4.02 5.45
N GLU A 512 -1.87 -5.24 5.77
CA GLU A 512 -1.12 -6.05 6.73
C GLU A 512 0.27 -6.40 6.21
N MET A 513 0.37 -6.81 4.94
CA MET A 513 1.66 -7.08 4.31
C MET A 513 2.54 -5.82 4.29
N ALA A 514 1.97 -4.66 3.93
CA ALA A 514 2.68 -3.39 3.92
C ALA A 514 3.16 -2.98 5.31
N ALA A 515 2.32 -3.17 6.32
CA ALA A 515 2.67 -2.90 7.71
C ALA A 515 3.78 -3.82 8.22
N CYS A 516 3.71 -5.11 7.93
CA CYS A 516 4.77 -6.07 8.28
C CYS A 516 6.10 -5.74 7.61
N LEU A 517 6.07 -5.31 6.35
CA LEU A 517 7.29 -4.88 5.64
C LEU A 517 7.85 -3.57 6.22
N ALA A 518 6.99 -2.62 6.58
CA ALA A 518 7.41 -1.38 7.25
C ALA A 518 8.09 -1.67 8.58
N ASP A 519 7.59 -2.64 9.36
CA ASP A 519 8.21 -3.04 10.63
C ASP A 519 9.59 -3.66 10.44
N LYS A 520 9.76 -4.55 9.46
CA LYS A 520 11.07 -5.13 9.13
C LYS A 520 12.08 -4.04 8.76
N TRP A 521 11.65 -3.03 8.02
CA TRP A 521 12.50 -1.88 7.69
C TRP A 521 12.79 -1.02 8.91
N ALA A 522 11.79 -0.75 9.77
CA ALA A 522 11.99 -0.01 11.01
C ALA A 522 13.03 -0.72 11.90
N GLU A 523 12.90 -2.01 12.12
CA GLU A 523 13.88 -2.82 12.86
C GLU A 523 15.27 -2.72 12.24
N ARG A 524 15.39 -2.84 10.92
CA ARG A 524 16.65 -2.77 10.22
C ARG A 524 17.33 -1.40 10.31
N LEU A 525 16.58 -0.32 10.14
CA LEU A 525 17.11 1.05 10.14
C LEU A 525 17.51 1.50 11.54
N HIS A 526 16.76 1.08 12.57
CA HIS A 526 17.02 1.41 13.97
C HIS A 526 18.09 0.52 14.63
N THR A 527 18.82 -0.29 13.86
CA THR A 527 20.09 -0.86 14.35
C THR A 527 21.13 0.22 14.62
N ILE A 528 20.98 1.40 14.02
CA ILE A 528 21.79 2.60 14.25
C ILE A 528 20.85 3.81 14.31
N ASP A 529 20.64 4.36 15.50
CA ASP A 529 19.88 5.58 15.67
C ASP A 529 20.75 6.81 15.48
N VAL A 530 20.31 7.70 14.60
CA VAL A 530 20.97 8.98 14.31
C VAL A 530 20.03 10.13 14.61
N THR A 531 20.50 11.08 15.39
CA THR A 531 19.80 12.34 15.68
C THR A 531 20.65 13.53 15.25
N SER A 532 20.04 14.47 14.55
CA SER A 532 20.67 15.73 14.14
C SER A 532 19.56 16.76 13.85
N ASP A 533 19.87 18.03 14.05
CA ASP A 533 19.02 19.14 13.61
C ASP A 533 18.99 19.26 12.07
N ASP A 534 19.99 18.69 11.38
CA ASP A 534 20.01 18.58 9.92
C ASP A 534 19.23 17.34 9.45
N THR A 535 17.95 17.52 9.24
CA THR A 535 17.04 16.44 8.74
C THR A 535 17.45 15.91 7.37
N ALA A 536 18.09 16.71 6.51
CA ALA A 536 18.54 16.26 5.20
C ALA A 536 19.65 15.22 5.34
N SER A 537 20.63 15.45 6.20
CA SER A 537 21.71 14.48 6.50
C SER A 537 21.17 13.21 7.15
N VAL A 538 20.17 13.30 8.05
CA VAL A 538 19.51 12.14 8.65
C VAL A 538 18.82 11.30 7.58
N ASN A 539 18.04 11.93 6.70
CA ASN A 539 17.34 11.24 5.61
C ASN A 539 18.33 10.61 4.62
N GLN A 540 19.45 11.27 4.34
CA GLN A 540 20.51 10.72 3.49
C GLN A 540 21.17 9.48 4.14
N PHE A 541 21.41 9.51 5.45
CA PHE A 541 21.95 8.37 6.20
C PHE A 541 21.02 7.15 6.11
N TYR A 542 19.74 7.31 6.45
CA TYR A 542 18.77 6.20 6.37
C TYR A 542 18.54 5.75 4.93
N GLY A 543 18.56 6.66 3.96
CA GLY A 543 18.54 6.30 2.55
C GLY A 543 19.76 5.48 2.10
N ALA A 544 20.93 5.72 2.68
CA ALA A 544 22.11 4.92 2.44
C ALA A 544 21.99 3.53 3.10
N MET A 545 21.45 3.44 4.32
CA MET A 545 21.15 2.15 4.98
C MET A 545 20.14 1.31 4.20
N TYR A 546 19.10 1.94 3.65
CA TYR A 546 18.13 1.28 2.77
C TYR A 546 18.85 0.62 1.59
N ARG A 547 19.64 1.36 0.83
CA ARG A 547 20.39 0.82 -0.33
C ARG A 547 21.45 -0.21 0.06
N ALA A 548 22.12 -0.03 1.19
CA ALA A 548 23.09 -1.01 1.70
C ALA A 548 22.44 -2.34 2.13
N SER A 549 21.14 -2.34 2.41
CA SER A 549 20.37 -3.54 2.75
C SER A 549 19.84 -4.28 1.52
N PHE A 550 20.17 -3.86 0.31
CA PHE A 550 19.85 -4.59 -0.91
C PHE A 550 20.77 -5.82 -1.12
N LEU A 551 21.96 -5.79 -0.58
CA LEU A 551 22.92 -6.87 -0.69
C LEU A 551 23.55 -7.15 0.71
N PRO A 552 23.83 -8.42 1.05
CA PRO A 552 23.58 -9.64 0.28
C PRO A 552 22.09 -10.00 0.21
N HIS A 553 21.68 -10.71 -0.85
CA HIS A 553 20.33 -11.26 -0.98
C HIS A 553 20.17 -12.57 -0.22
N GLU A 554 18.98 -12.82 0.27
CA GLU A 554 18.48 -14.16 0.57
C GLU A 554 18.30 -14.95 -0.75
N LEU A 555 18.59 -16.24 -0.74
CA LEU A 555 18.46 -17.12 -1.90
C LEU A 555 17.78 -18.43 -1.57
N SER A 556 17.49 -18.67 -0.28
CA SER A 556 16.69 -19.80 0.17
C SER A 556 15.21 -19.47 0.10
N ASP A 557 14.42 -20.47 -0.27
CA ASP A 557 12.97 -20.46 -0.12
C ASP A 557 12.57 -20.54 1.36
N VAL A 558 11.30 -20.31 1.66
CA VAL A 558 10.78 -20.33 3.05
C VAL A 558 11.00 -21.66 3.77
N ASP A 559 11.12 -22.75 3.03
CA ASP A 559 11.42 -24.07 3.57
C ASP A 559 12.93 -24.35 3.80
N GLY A 560 13.79 -23.37 3.48
CA GLY A 560 15.24 -23.44 3.56
C GLY A 560 15.94 -24.09 2.35
N SER A 561 15.19 -24.43 1.30
CA SER A 561 15.77 -24.95 0.05
C SER A 561 16.45 -23.83 -0.74
N TYR A 562 17.61 -24.07 -1.31
CA TYR A 562 18.34 -23.09 -2.10
C TYR A 562 19.15 -23.74 -3.23
N PRO A 563 19.41 -23.03 -4.34
CA PRO A 563 20.24 -23.53 -5.42
C PRO A 563 21.73 -23.37 -5.07
N LYS A 564 22.46 -24.47 -5.16
CA LYS A 564 23.93 -24.48 -5.07
C LYS A 564 24.52 -24.43 -6.47
N PHE A 565 25.27 -23.38 -6.77
CA PHE A 565 25.78 -23.12 -8.11
C PHE A 565 27.14 -23.76 -8.40
N ALA A 566 27.74 -24.48 -7.46
CA ALA A 566 29.04 -25.11 -7.63
C ALA A 566 28.90 -26.50 -8.30
N ASN A 567 29.72 -26.78 -9.31
CA ASN A 567 29.84 -28.10 -9.96
C ASN A 567 28.53 -28.67 -10.59
N GLY A 568 27.75 -27.81 -11.17
CA GLY A 568 26.39 -28.10 -11.60
C GLY A 568 25.37 -27.73 -10.51
N MET A 569 24.22 -27.21 -10.93
CA MET A 569 23.22 -26.76 -9.97
C MET A 569 22.54 -27.95 -9.28
N THR A 570 22.60 -27.99 -7.97
CA THR A 570 21.82 -28.89 -7.12
C THR A 570 20.97 -28.07 -6.16
N ILE A 571 19.83 -28.62 -5.76
CA ILE A 571 19.01 -28.02 -4.70
C ILE A 571 19.46 -28.63 -3.37
N GLU A 572 19.83 -27.78 -2.44
CA GLU A 572 20.19 -28.14 -1.06
C GLU A 572 19.19 -27.54 -0.09
N LYS A 573 19.16 -28.03 1.14
CA LYS A 573 18.29 -27.52 2.20
C LYS A 573 19.13 -27.19 3.44
N GLU A 574 19.00 -25.97 3.92
CA GLU A 574 19.68 -25.51 5.14
C GLU A 574 18.74 -25.44 6.34
N ILE A 575 19.33 -25.55 7.52
CA ILE A 575 18.69 -25.15 8.77
C ILE A 575 19.07 -23.67 9.01
N GLY A 576 18.33 -22.77 8.35
CA GLY A 576 18.63 -21.34 8.36
C GLY A 576 18.41 -20.71 6.99
N ARG A 577 18.90 -19.47 6.82
CA ARG A 577 18.77 -18.72 5.57
C ARG A 577 20.09 -18.71 4.80
N ALA A 578 20.09 -19.29 3.61
CA ALA A 578 21.21 -19.15 2.69
C ALA A 578 21.27 -17.73 2.11
N SER A 579 22.44 -17.10 2.18
CA SER A 579 22.66 -15.77 1.61
C SER A 579 23.86 -15.76 0.65
N CYS A 580 23.95 -14.71 -0.17
CA CYS A 580 25.12 -14.50 -1.04
C CYS A 580 26.45 -14.48 -0.28
N ARG A 581 26.44 -14.07 0.99
CA ARG A 581 27.62 -13.99 1.84
C ARG A 581 28.17 -15.38 2.20
N GLU A 582 27.31 -16.35 2.47
CA GLU A 582 27.69 -17.71 2.83
C GLU A 582 28.32 -18.46 1.67
N ARG A 583 27.96 -18.11 0.43
CA ARG A 583 28.57 -18.68 -0.78
C ARG A 583 30.02 -18.25 -0.99
N VAL A 584 30.35 -17.00 -0.66
CA VAL A 584 31.72 -16.50 -0.79
C VAL A 584 32.65 -17.15 0.24
N SER A 585 32.15 -17.44 1.45
CA SER A 585 32.95 -18.08 2.50
C SER A 585 33.30 -19.54 2.21
N ASN A 586 32.57 -20.22 1.32
CA ASN A 586 32.87 -21.61 0.93
C ASN A 586 33.85 -21.71 -0.26
N TYR A 587 34.33 -20.57 -0.78
CA TYR A 587 35.30 -20.48 -1.89
C TYR A 587 36.64 -19.80 -1.53
N VAL A 588 36.86 -19.48 -0.26
CA VAL A 588 38.15 -18.94 0.24
C VAL A 588 38.90 -20.00 1.03
#